data_f824609f25cf0a64f6dc7b0af7e5e962
#
_entry.id   f824609f25cf0a64f6dc7b0af7e5e962
#
_cell.length_a   1.000
_cell.length_b   1.000
_cell.length_c   1.000
_cell.angle_alpha   90.00
_cell.angle_beta   90.00
_cell.angle_gamma   90.00
#
_symmetry.space_group_name_H-M   'P 1'
#
loop_
_entity.id
_entity.type
_entity.pdbx_description
1 polymer ?
#
loop_
_entity_poly.entity_id
_entity_poly.type
_entity_poly.pdbx_seq_one_letter_code
_entity_poly.pdbx_strand_id
1 'polypeptide(L)'
;MINEHSIQLAAFQDVDVALFARWLNKDYIYKWFCCEGMEGEQACIDGKESEQEWLEETRSRREYPHRRLFIVTCDGNKIGFANCLDMAAEPEYMKEQYPDLDGKIKAGDAFELNYCIGEEAYLGKGIGKIIIRRLEEECRKLNAALLLADPNENNIPSVKVLLSNGFKKYKDCDYRKALSK
;
A
#
# COMPACT_ATOMS: atom_id res chain seq x y z
N MET A 1 3.29 -23.39 6.03
CA MET A 1 2.47 -22.16 6.06
C MET A 1 3.12 -21.19 7.01
N ILE A 2 3.24 -19.91 6.64
CA ILE A 2 3.77 -18.87 7.54
C ILE A 2 2.76 -18.64 8.66
N ASN A 3 3.26 -18.58 9.89
CA ASN A 3 2.43 -18.26 11.05
C ASN A 3 2.01 -16.79 10.97
N GLU A 4 0.73 -16.51 11.16
CA GLU A 4 0.21 -15.13 11.16
C GLU A 4 0.89 -14.24 12.20
N HIS A 5 1.22 -14.77 13.34
CA HIS A 5 1.93 -14.05 14.42
C HIS A 5 3.37 -13.65 14.05
N SER A 6 3.97 -14.33 13.07
CA SER A 6 5.31 -13.97 12.58
C SER A 6 5.30 -12.66 11.76
N ILE A 7 4.15 -12.25 11.21
CA ILE A 7 4.04 -11.05 10.38
C ILE A 7 3.61 -9.88 11.25
N GLN A 8 4.45 -8.84 11.27
CA GLN A 8 4.21 -7.63 12.05
C GLN A 8 4.42 -6.37 11.21
N LEU A 9 3.77 -5.28 11.59
CA LEU A 9 3.98 -3.93 11.07
C LEU A 9 4.82 -3.15 12.09
N ALA A 10 6.08 -2.91 11.76
CA ALA A 10 6.96 -2.04 12.53
C ALA A 10 6.92 -0.61 11.98
N ALA A 11 7.00 0.40 12.83
CA ALA A 11 7.05 1.78 12.39
C ALA A 11 8.26 2.01 11.46
N PHE A 12 8.03 2.67 10.34
CA PHE A 12 9.08 3.00 9.36
C PHE A 12 10.07 4.00 9.95
N GLN A 13 11.36 3.72 9.82
CA GLN A 13 12.46 4.52 10.36
C GLN A 13 13.37 5.02 9.23
N ASP A 14 14.21 6.03 9.51
CA ASP A 14 15.19 6.56 8.54
C ASP A 14 16.12 5.50 7.97
N VAL A 15 16.52 4.55 8.81
CA VAL A 15 17.38 3.43 8.39
C VAL A 15 16.70 2.49 7.39
N ASP A 16 15.38 2.60 7.20
CA ASP A 16 14.61 1.77 6.28
C ASP A 16 14.56 2.36 4.86
N VAL A 17 14.90 3.64 4.72
CA VAL A 17 14.76 4.37 3.44
C VAL A 17 15.55 3.70 2.32
N ALA A 18 16.82 3.36 2.54
CA ALA A 18 17.65 2.69 1.54
C ALA A 18 17.09 1.30 1.16
N LEU A 19 16.56 0.56 2.14
CA LEU A 19 15.93 -0.74 1.91
C LEU A 19 14.64 -0.60 1.09
N PHE A 20 13.83 0.39 1.42
CA PHE A 20 12.60 0.70 0.70
C PHE A 20 12.87 1.08 -0.76
N ALA A 21 13.82 2.00 -1.01
CA ALA A 21 14.24 2.39 -2.35
C ALA A 21 14.73 1.19 -3.17
N ARG A 22 15.53 0.31 -2.57
CA ARG A 22 15.97 -0.93 -3.21
C ARG A 22 14.80 -1.83 -3.61
N TRP A 23 13.77 -1.94 -2.77
CA TRP A 23 12.59 -2.74 -3.10
C TRP A 23 11.80 -2.13 -4.24
N LEU A 24 11.56 -0.81 -4.23
CA LEU A 24 10.83 -0.12 -5.29
C LEU A 24 11.52 -0.24 -6.66
N ASN A 25 12.84 -0.34 -6.68
CA ASN A 25 13.62 -0.56 -7.91
C ASN A 25 13.64 -2.02 -8.42
N LYS A 26 13.02 -2.97 -7.71
CA LYS A 26 12.84 -4.33 -8.20
C LYS A 26 11.76 -4.36 -9.29
N ASP A 27 12.03 -4.95 -10.44
CA ASP A 27 11.15 -4.92 -11.62
C ASP A 27 9.72 -5.37 -11.31
N TYR A 28 9.57 -6.45 -10.52
CA TYR A 28 8.25 -6.98 -10.16
C TYR A 28 7.45 -6.08 -9.20
N ILE A 29 8.09 -5.12 -8.52
CA ILE A 29 7.46 -4.10 -7.67
C ILE A 29 7.22 -2.85 -8.50
N TYR A 30 8.26 -2.36 -9.17
CA TYR A 30 8.21 -1.15 -9.98
C TYR A 30 7.05 -1.17 -10.98
N LYS A 31 6.87 -2.31 -11.64
CA LYS A 31 5.76 -2.55 -12.58
C LYS A 31 4.38 -2.19 -12.02
N TRP A 32 4.14 -2.40 -10.74
CA TRP A 32 2.83 -2.21 -10.11
C TRP A 32 2.71 -0.95 -9.27
N PHE A 33 3.84 -0.41 -8.82
CA PHE A 33 3.88 0.75 -7.93
C PHE A 33 4.26 2.05 -8.63
N CYS A 34 5.07 1.98 -9.68
CA CYS A 34 5.71 3.16 -10.25
C CYS A 34 5.35 3.39 -11.72
N CYS A 35 4.76 2.39 -12.40
CA CYS A 35 4.39 2.49 -13.81
C CYS A 35 2.90 2.78 -14.03
N GLU A 36 2.17 3.16 -13.01
CA GLU A 36 0.77 3.49 -13.13
C GLU A 36 0.62 4.76 -14.00
N GLY A 37 -0.17 4.66 -15.06
CA GLY A 37 -0.32 5.72 -16.04
C GLY A 37 0.77 5.82 -17.11
N MET A 38 1.83 5.01 -17.07
CA MET A 38 2.84 4.92 -18.13
C MET A 38 2.44 3.92 -19.22
N GLU A 39 2.65 4.29 -20.47
CA GLU A 39 2.39 3.42 -21.62
C GLU A 39 3.61 2.56 -21.93
N GLY A 40 3.41 1.24 -21.87
CA GLY A 40 4.37 0.24 -22.31
C GLY A 40 5.53 -0.06 -21.37
N GLU A 41 6.16 -1.21 -21.59
CA GLU A 41 7.27 -1.71 -20.77
C GLU A 41 8.50 -0.80 -20.80
N GLN A 42 8.76 -0.16 -21.96
CA GLN A 42 9.89 0.75 -22.13
C GLN A 42 9.74 2.01 -21.26
N ALA A 43 8.52 2.57 -21.16
CA ALA A 43 8.25 3.71 -20.29
C ALA A 43 8.54 3.37 -18.82
N CYS A 44 8.22 2.16 -18.37
CA CYS A 44 8.57 1.69 -17.02
C CYS A 44 10.08 1.66 -16.79
N ILE A 45 10.86 1.21 -17.77
CA ILE A 45 12.32 1.13 -17.67
C ILE A 45 12.94 2.52 -17.65
N ASP A 46 12.52 3.38 -18.56
CA ASP A 46 13.05 4.75 -18.71
C ASP A 46 12.62 5.68 -17.56
N GLY A 47 11.46 5.41 -16.96
CA GLY A 47 10.97 6.14 -15.79
C GLY A 47 11.53 5.66 -14.45
N LYS A 48 12.43 4.67 -14.44
CA LYS A 48 13.02 4.14 -13.22
C LYS A 48 13.99 5.14 -12.61
N GLU A 49 13.64 5.63 -11.43
CA GLU A 49 14.39 6.64 -10.72
C GLU A 49 15.68 6.09 -10.09
N SER A 50 16.64 6.96 -9.85
CA SER A 50 17.84 6.63 -9.09
C SER A 50 17.51 6.32 -7.63
N GLU A 51 18.40 5.60 -6.94
CA GLU A 51 18.24 5.37 -5.49
C GLU A 51 18.12 6.69 -4.72
N GLN A 52 18.85 7.72 -5.11
CA GLN A 52 18.81 9.03 -4.47
C GLN A 52 17.44 9.70 -4.61
N GLU A 53 16.82 9.66 -5.78
CA GLU A 53 15.49 10.20 -6.04
C GLU A 53 14.43 9.47 -5.20
N TRP A 54 14.51 8.14 -5.14
CA TRP A 54 13.65 7.34 -4.26
C TRP A 54 13.84 7.65 -2.78
N LEU A 55 15.08 7.90 -2.35
CA LEU A 55 15.39 8.30 -0.99
C LEU A 55 14.73 9.65 -0.63
N GLU A 56 14.83 10.62 -1.52
CA GLU A 56 14.24 11.97 -1.34
C GLU A 56 12.72 11.88 -1.30
N GLU A 57 12.10 11.16 -2.23
CA GLU A 57 10.66 10.96 -2.26
C GLU A 57 10.16 10.23 -1.01
N THR A 58 10.84 9.18 -0.58
CA THR A 58 10.43 8.42 0.61
C THR A 58 10.51 9.29 1.87
N ARG A 59 11.52 10.15 1.99
CA ARG A 59 11.62 11.10 3.11
C ARG A 59 10.46 12.10 3.09
N SER A 60 10.18 12.69 1.93
CA SER A 60 9.05 13.59 1.74
C SER A 60 7.73 12.93 2.16
N ARG A 61 7.45 11.73 1.66
CA ARG A 61 6.21 10.99 2.00
C ARG A 61 6.08 10.69 3.49
N ARG A 62 7.18 10.45 4.19
CA ARG A 62 7.16 10.17 5.63
C ARG A 62 6.81 11.40 6.47
N GLU A 63 7.08 12.60 5.98
CA GLU A 63 6.78 13.86 6.66
C GLU A 63 5.28 14.19 6.67
N TYR A 64 4.47 13.49 5.88
CA TYR A 64 3.02 13.69 5.87
C TYR A 64 2.36 12.96 7.05
N PRO A 65 1.79 13.69 8.03
CA PRO A 65 1.24 13.09 9.25
C PRO A 65 0.01 12.20 9.02
N HIS A 66 -0.67 12.38 7.90
CA HIS A 66 -1.83 11.58 7.48
C HIS A 66 -1.47 10.27 6.79
N ARG A 67 -0.20 10.06 6.47
CA ARG A 67 0.32 8.82 5.88
C ARG A 67 1.12 8.03 6.92
N ARG A 68 0.65 6.85 7.26
CA ARG A 68 1.35 5.95 8.18
C ARG A 68 2.10 4.90 7.37
N LEU A 69 3.43 4.93 7.48
CA LEU A 69 4.33 3.99 6.84
C LEU A 69 4.80 2.93 7.83
N PHE A 70 4.86 1.69 7.36
CA PHE A 70 5.32 0.54 8.13
C PHE A 70 6.31 -0.30 7.33
N ILE A 71 7.27 -0.87 8.03
CA ILE A 71 8.05 -2.00 7.55
C ILE A 71 7.31 -3.28 7.92
N VAL A 72 7.11 -4.14 6.95
CA VAL A 72 6.59 -5.49 7.18
C VAL A 72 7.74 -6.39 7.59
N THR A 73 7.60 -7.07 8.72
CA THR A 73 8.59 -8.05 9.18
C THR A 73 8.00 -9.46 9.25
N CYS A 74 8.84 -10.46 9.06
CA CYS A 74 8.54 -11.87 9.30
C CYS A 74 9.62 -12.48 10.18
N ASP A 75 9.25 -12.92 11.37
CA ASP A 75 10.21 -13.42 12.39
C ASP A 75 11.40 -12.46 12.60
N GLY A 76 11.11 -11.15 12.64
CA GLY A 76 12.09 -10.08 12.81
C GLY A 76 12.84 -9.66 11.54
N ASN A 77 12.74 -10.40 10.43
CA ASN A 77 13.35 -10.03 9.16
C ASN A 77 12.46 -9.04 8.41
N LYS A 78 13.03 -7.95 7.92
CA LYS A 78 12.33 -6.96 7.09
C LYS A 78 12.09 -7.55 5.69
N ILE A 79 10.82 -7.64 5.29
CA ILE A 79 10.42 -8.35 4.05
C ILE A 79 9.63 -7.52 3.08
N GLY A 80 9.21 -6.32 3.46
CA GLY A 80 8.40 -5.44 2.62
C GLY A 80 7.97 -4.18 3.36
N PHE A 81 7.07 -3.45 2.77
CA PHE A 81 6.48 -2.27 3.38
C PHE A 81 4.96 -2.26 3.22
N ALA A 82 4.29 -1.44 4.03
CA ALA A 82 2.88 -1.19 3.93
C ALA A 82 2.57 0.25 4.38
N ASN A 83 1.48 0.82 3.90
CA ASN A 83 1.01 2.10 4.38
C ASN A 83 -0.51 2.16 4.44
N CYS A 84 -1.02 3.10 5.22
CA CYS A 84 -2.38 3.59 5.12
C CYS A 84 -2.36 5.12 5.02
N LEU A 85 -3.14 5.65 4.09
CA LEU A 85 -3.26 7.06 3.76
C LEU A 85 -4.66 7.53 4.11
N ASP A 86 -4.77 8.57 4.95
CA ASP A 86 -6.07 9.23 5.23
C ASP A 86 -6.50 10.03 3.99
N MET A 87 -7.54 9.59 3.34
CA MET A 87 -7.99 10.13 2.07
C MET A 87 -8.52 11.56 2.16
N ALA A 88 -9.00 11.99 3.33
CA ALA A 88 -9.44 13.38 3.54
C ALA A 88 -8.28 14.38 3.49
N ALA A 89 -7.04 13.92 3.62
CA ALA A 89 -5.85 14.76 3.55
C ALA A 89 -5.28 14.91 2.12
N GLU A 90 -5.83 14.16 1.15
CA GLU A 90 -5.41 14.17 -0.26
C GLU A 90 -6.61 14.51 -1.16
N PRO A 91 -7.19 15.72 -1.08
CA PRO A 91 -8.46 16.04 -1.72
C PRO A 91 -8.42 15.96 -3.24
N GLU A 92 -7.31 16.36 -3.87
CA GLU A 92 -7.18 16.29 -5.34
C GLU A 92 -7.11 14.83 -5.81
N TYR A 93 -6.29 14.01 -5.15
CA TYR A 93 -6.18 12.59 -5.43
C TYR A 93 -7.53 11.87 -5.18
N MET A 94 -8.20 12.19 -4.07
CA MET A 94 -9.52 11.63 -3.79
C MET A 94 -10.56 11.99 -4.84
N LYS A 95 -10.57 13.23 -5.30
CA LYS A 95 -11.50 13.70 -6.35
C LYS A 95 -11.27 12.96 -7.67
N GLU A 96 -10.02 12.66 -7.99
CA GLU A 96 -9.65 11.93 -9.20
C GLU A 96 -10.00 10.44 -9.10
N GLN A 97 -9.56 9.77 -8.04
CA GLN A 97 -9.68 8.32 -7.89
C GLN A 97 -11.06 7.88 -7.33
N TYR A 98 -11.64 8.67 -6.43
CA TYR A 98 -12.87 8.35 -5.73
C TYR A 98 -13.89 9.51 -5.78
N PRO A 99 -14.30 9.98 -6.98
CA PRO A 99 -15.10 11.21 -7.14
C PRO A 99 -16.47 11.14 -6.42
N ASP A 100 -16.99 9.96 -6.20
CA ASP A 100 -18.24 9.76 -5.45
C ASP A 100 -18.09 9.96 -3.92
N LEU A 101 -16.85 9.97 -3.41
CA LEU A 101 -16.53 10.22 -1.99
C LEU A 101 -16.11 11.67 -1.74
N ASP A 102 -15.83 12.45 -2.79
CA ASP A 102 -15.39 13.84 -2.66
C ASP A 102 -16.40 14.67 -1.86
N GLY A 103 -15.88 15.41 -0.86
CA GLY A 103 -16.69 16.22 0.06
C GLY A 103 -17.58 15.43 1.04
N LYS A 104 -17.54 14.08 1.04
CA LYS A 104 -18.41 13.24 1.89
C LYS A 104 -17.67 12.58 3.05
N ILE A 105 -16.34 12.47 2.99
CA ILE A 105 -15.52 11.89 4.05
C ILE A 105 -14.79 12.97 4.84
N LYS A 106 -14.56 12.70 6.12
CA LYS A 106 -13.80 13.55 7.03
C LYS A 106 -12.49 12.86 7.38
N ALA A 107 -11.55 13.61 7.95
CA ALA A 107 -10.30 13.08 8.46
C ALA A 107 -10.54 11.87 9.37
N GLY A 108 -9.86 10.77 9.08
CA GLY A 108 -9.99 9.52 9.80
C GLY A 108 -11.15 8.60 9.35
N ASP A 109 -12.05 9.05 8.47
CA ASP A 109 -13.18 8.23 8.04
C ASP A 109 -12.78 7.13 7.06
N ALA A 110 -11.88 7.43 6.10
CA ALA A 110 -11.49 6.53 5.04
C ALA A 110 -9.97 6.48 4.83
N PHE A 111 -9.43 5.28 4.72
CA PHE A 111 -8.00 5.06 4.49
C PHE A 111 -7.79 4.20 3.24
N GLU A 112 -6.87 4.63 2.39
CA GLU A 112 -6.35 3.82 1.31
C GLU A 112 -5.19 2.97 1.80
N LEU A 113 -5.17 1.70 1.41
CA LEU A 113 -4.19 0.70 1.84
C LEU A 113 -3.27 0.32 0.70
N ASN A 114 -1.96 0.44 0.94
CA ASN A 114 -0.94 0.00 0.01
C ASN A 114 0.06 -0.93 0.71
N TYR A 115 0.60 -1.91 -0.02
CA TYR A 115 1.67 -2.77 0.47
C TYR A 115 2.49 -3.37 -0.66
N CYS A 116 3.72 -3.74 -0.37
CA CYS A 116 4.49 -4.64 -1.21
C CYS A 116 5.29 -5.64 -0.37
N ILE A 117 5.58 -6.81 -0.97
CA ILE A 117 6.54 -7.78 -0.44
C ILE A 117 7.85 -7.56 -1.21
N GLY A 118 8.82 -6.96 -0.54
CA GLY A 118 10.10 -6.57 -1.12
C GLY A 118 11.10 -7.72 -1.28
N GLU A 119 10.92 -8.82 -0.56
CA GLU A 119 11.79 -9.99 -0.61
C GLU A 119 11.11 -11.17 -1.32
N GLU A 120 11.64 -11.56 -2.48
CA GLU A 120 11.07 -12.59 -3.38
C GLU A 120 10.83 -13.93 -2.69
N ALA A 121 11.72 -14.30 -1.76
CA ALA A 121 11.59 -15.54 -0.98
C ALA A 121 10.27 -15.62 -0.19
N TYR A 122 9.57 -14.52 -0.03
CA TYR A 122 8.31 -14.43 0.71
C TYR A 122 7.07 -14.32 -0.19
N LEU A 123 7.24 -14.25 -1.51
CA LEU A 123 6.13 -14.21 -2.46
C LEU A 123 5.35 -15.54 -2.47
N GLY A 124 4.06 -15.47 -2.78
CA GLY A 124 3.21 -16.65 -2.93
C GLY A 124 2.88 -17.41 -1.63
N LYS A 125 3.30 -16.92 -0.47
CA LYS A 125 3.13 -17.58 0.84
C LYS A 125 1.90 -17.09 1.63
N GLY A 126 1.00 -16.33 1.01
CA GLY A 126 -0.22 -15.80 1.66
C GLY A 126 0.02 -14.59 2.57
N ILE A 127 1.24 -14.05 2.60
CA ILE A 127 1.61 -12.92 3.48
C ILE A 127 0.79 -11.67 3.19
N GLY A 128 0.52 -11.34 1.92
CA GLY A 128 -0.29 -10.18 1.55
C GLY A 128 -1.64 -10.15 2.25
N LYS A 129 -2.28 -11.30 2.41
CA LYS A 129 -3.55 -11.42 3.16
C LYS A 129 -3.39 -11.02 4.63
N ILE A 130 -2.27 -11.38 5.25
CA ILE A 130 -1.98 -11.05 6.64
C ILE A 130 -1.67 -9.54 6.77
N ILE A 131 -0.90 -8.98 5.84
CA ILE A 131 -0.57 -7.55 5.82
C ILE A 131 -1.85 -6.71 5.77
N ILE A 132 -2.79 -7.01 4.86
CA ILE A 132 -4.07 -6.27 4.77
C ILE A 132 -4.86 -6.35 6.07
N ARG A 133 -4.89 -7.50 6.76
CA ARG A 133 -5.54 -7.58 8.09
C ARG A 133 -4.84 -6.72 9.14
N ARG A 134 -3.52 -6.68 9.16
CA ARG A 134 -2.77 -5.82 10.07
C ARG A 134 -3.01 -4.34 9.79
N LEU A 135 -3.05 -3.92 8.51
CA LEU A 135 -3.40 -2.56 8.15
C LEU A 135 -4.85 -2.21 8.57
N GLU A 136 -5.79 -3.13 8.38
CA GLU A 136 -7.16 -2.96 8.89
C GLU A 136 -7.18 -2.75 10.41
N GLU A 137 -6.42 -3.55 11.17
CA GLU A 137 -6.30 -3.37 12.62
C GLU A 137 -5.77 -1.97 12.99
N GLU A 138 -4.77 -1.46 12.24
CA GLU A 138 -4.25 -0.10 12.43
C GLU A 138 -5.29 0.98 12.11
N CYS A 139 -6.04 0.83 11.02
CA CYS A 139 -7.10 1.76 10.65
C CYS A 139 -8.27 1.73 11.65
N ARG A 140 -8.63 0.56 12.19
CA ARG A 140 -9.64 0.44 13.25
C ARG A 140 -9.25 1.19 14.53
N LYS A 141 -7.98 1.21 14.89
CA LYS A 141 -7.49 2.02 16.04
C LYS A 141 -7.69 3.53 15.80
N LEU A 142 -7.80 3.94 14.54
CA LEU A 142 -8.07 5.33 14.13
C LEU A 142 -9.57 5.60 13.92
N ASN A 143 -10.45 4.64 14.24
CA ASN A 143 -11.89 4.69 14.04
C ASN A 143 -12.33 4.81 12.57
N ALA A 144 -11.54 4.30 11.64
CA ALA A 144 -11.89 4.25 10.23
C ALA A 144 -13.23 3.55 10.00
N ALA A 145 -14.03 4.10 9.10
CA ALA A 145 -15.30 3.53 8.67
C ALA A 145 -15.19 2.82 7.31
N LEU A 146 -14.19 3.19 6.51
CA LEU A 146 -14.03 2.71 5.14
C LEU A 146 -12.55 2.45 4.83
N LEU A 147 -12.28 1.32 4.20
CA LEU A 147 -10.98 1.02 3.60
C LEU A 147 -11.12 1.01 2.08
N LEU A 148 -10.13 1.58 1.42
CA LEU A 148 -10.02 1.73 -0.03
C LEU A 148 -8.73 1.05 -0.51
N ALA A 149 -8.72 0.57 -1.73
CA ALA A 149 -7.54 0.10 -2.44
C ALA A 149 -7.81 0.10 -3.95
N ASP A 150 -6.81 0.42 -4.74
CA ASP A 150 -6.88 0.58 -6.20
C ASP A 150 -5.84 -0.23 -6.96
N PRO A 151 -5.77 -1.56 -6.75
CA PRO A 151 -4.79 -2.38 -7.45
C PRO A 151 -5.02 -2.34 -8.96
N ASN A 152 -3.94 -2.29 -9.74
CA ASN A 152 -4.04 -2.54 -11.17
C ASN A 152 -4.79 -3.86 -11.43
N GLU A 153 -5.78 -3.87 -12.33
CA GLU A 153 -6.63 -5.04 -12.60
C GLU A 153 -5.84 -6.28 -13.07
N ASN A 154 -4.70 -6.07 -13.72
CA ASN A 154 -3.79 -7.13 -14.14
C ASN A 154 -2.94 -7.70 -12.99
N ASN A 155 -2.92 -7.03 -11.83
CA ASN A 155 -2.28 -7.52 -10.62
C ASN A 155 -3.18 -8.54 -9.90
N ILE A 156 -3.44 -9.66 -10.57
CA ILE A 156 -4.33 -10.72 -10.06
C ILE A 156 -3.98 -11.17 -8.63
N PRO A 157 -2.70 -11.31 -8.23
CA PRO A 157 -2.36 -11.62 -6.83
C PRO A 157 -2.90 -10.59 -5.84
N SER A 158 -2.74 -9.28 -6.10
CA SER A 158 -3.25 -8.22 -5.23
C SER A 158 -4.77 -8.22 -5.15
N VAL A 159 -5.46 -8.30 -6.30
CA VAL A 159 -6.93 -8.42 -6.35
C VAL A 159 -7.43 -9.60 -5.51
N LYS A 160 -6.83 -10.79 -5.62
CA LYS A 160 -7.19 -11.96 -4.82
C LYS A 160 -6.99 -11.74 -3.33
N VAL A 161 -5.93 -11.03 -2.94
CA VAL A 161 -5.67 -10.67 -1.54
C VAL A 161 -6.78 -9.78 -0.99
N LEU A 162 -7.17 -8.74 -1.71
CA LEU A 162 -8.24 -7.82 -1.31
C LEU A 162 -9.58 -8.56 -1.16
N LEU A 163 -9.99 -9.31 -2.18
CA LEU A 163 -11.24 -10.08 -2.15
C LEU A 163 -11.26 -11.07 -0.97
N SER A 164 -10.14 -11.75 -0.69
CA SER A 164 -10.03 -12.70 0.43
C SER A 164 -10.07 -12.03 1.81
N ASN A 165 -9.89 -10.70 1.89
CA ASN A 165 -10.03 -9.88 3.07
C ASN A 165 -11.39 -9.14 3.16
N GLY A 166 -12.34 -9.49 2.28
CA GLY A 166 -13.70 -8.96 2.33
C GLY A 166 -13.89 -7.60 1.63
N PHE A 167 -12.89 -7.14 0.89
CA PHE A 167 -13.10 -6.03 -0.04
C PHE A 167 -14.05 -6.44 -1.16
N LYS A 168 -14.80 -5.50 -1.65
CA LYS A 168 -15.69 -5.67 -2.80
C LYS A 168 -15.27 -4.71 -3.90
N LYS A 169 -15.25 -5.16 -5.13
CA LYS A 169 -15.07 -4.30 -6.29
C LYS A 169 -16.26 -3.34 -6.37
N TYR A 170 -15.99 -2.05 -6.39
CA TYR A 170 -17.00 -1.01 -6.53
C TYR A 170 -17.09 -0.56 -8.00
N LYS A 171 -15.98 -0.14 -8.58
CA LYS A 171 -15.86 0.30 -9.96
C LYS A 171 -14.41 0.16 -10.43
N ASP A 172 -14.18 -0.17 -11.68
CA ASP A 172 -12.85 -0.27 -12.29
C ASP A 172 -11.81 -0.92 -11.36
N CYS A 173 -10.76 -0.22 -10.95
CA CYS A 173 -9.76 -0.68 -9.99
C CYS A 173 -10.15 -0.39 -8.52
N ASP A 174 -11.27 0.26 -8.25
CA ASP A 174 -11.72 0.66 -6.91
C ASP A 174 -12.28 -0.52 -6.14
N TYR A 175 -11.62 -0.89 -5.05
CA TYR A 175 -12.03 -1.92 -4.10
C TYR A 175 -12.27 -1.31 -2.73
N ARG A 176 -13.41 -1.61 -2.13
CA ARG A 176 -13.85 -1.02 -0.87
C ARG A 176 -14.25 -2.04 0.17
N LYS A 177 -13.97 -1.72 1.43
CA LYS A 177 -14.44 -2.50 2.58
C LYS A 177 -14.96 -1.55 3.66
N ALA A 178 -16.28 -1.60 3.92
CA ALA A 178 -16.85 -0.92 5.08
C ALA A 178 -16.44 -1.63 6.36
N LEU A 179 -16.06 -0.86 7.38
CA LEU A 179 -15.74 -1.37 8.71
C LEU A 179 -16.96 -1.16 9.62
N SER A 180 -17.46 -2.25 10.20
CA SER A 180 -18.43 -2.16 11.29
C SER A 180 -17.77 -1.56 12.53
N LYS A 181 -18.46 -0.62 13.16
CA LYS A 181 -18.08 -0.09 14.47
C LYS A 181 -18.20 -1.16 15.54
#